data_4f85a0e0ebb1f27b83968e049f990d6e
#
_entry.id   4f85a0e0ebb1f27b83968e049f990d6e
#
_cell.length_a   1.000
_cell.length_b   1.000
_cell.length_c   1.000
_cell.angle_alpha   90.00
_cell.angle_beta   90.00
_cell.angle_gamma   90.00
#
_symmetry.space_group_name_H-M   'P 1'
#
loop_
_entity.id
_entity.type
_entity.pdbx_description
1 polymer ?
#
loop_
_entity_poly.entity_id
_entity_poly.type
_entity_poly.pdbx_seq_one_letter_code
_entity_poly.pdbx_strand_id
1 'polypeptide(L)'
;AIGLVGSEMCIRDRFYGAARNIEEGGSLTIIATALVETGSKMDDVIYEEFKGTGNMEVHLERKIAERRVFPAINILRSGTRREELLVDKDELNRVHMLRKVLSEQEEVAATEFLISKLKNSKTNEEFFASMTKSKSK
;
A
#
# COMPACT_ATOMS: atom_id res chain seq x y z
N ALA A 1 15.10 -25.42 20.38
CA ALA A 1 13.96 -24.49 20.13
C ALA A 1 14.22 -23.51 18.97
N ILE A 2 15.48 -23.18 18.68
CA ILE A 2 15.84 -22.25 17.59
C ILE A 2 15.60 -22.86 16.20
N GLY A 3 15.67 -24.18 16.05
CA GLY A 3 15.48 -24.87 14.78
C GLY A 3 14.03 -24.92 14.27
N LEU A 4 13.03 -24.88 15.16
CA LEU A 4 11.61 -24.92 14.79
C LEU A 4 11.16 -23.59 14.21
N VAL A 5 11.58 -22.48 14.78
CA VAL A 5 11.23 -21.12 14.30
C VAL A 5 11.75 -20.91 12.87
N GLY A 6 12.95 -21.38 12.54
CA GLY A 6 13.52 -21.27 11.20
C GLY A 6 12.78 -22.09 10.14
N SER A 7 12.29 -23.29 10.49
CA SER A 7 11.55 -24.14 9.54
C SER A 7 10.14 -23.62 9.24
N GLU A 8 9.44 -23.12 10.23
CA GLU A 8 8.12 -22.50 10.05
C GLU A 8 8.21 -21.21 9.22
N MET A 9 9.25 -20.43 9.42
CA MET A 9 9.55 -19.23 8.61
C MET A 9 9.73 -19.59 7.14
N CYS A 10 10.52 -20.63 6.83
CA CYS A 10 10.70 -21.11 5.46
C CYS A 10 9.43 -21.65 4.81
N ILE A 11 8.54 -22.30 5.55
CA ILE A 11 7.26 -22.81 5.04
C ILE A 11 6.35 -21.65 4.68
N ARG A 12 6.26 -20.64 5.55
CA ARG A 12 5.47 -19.44 5.33
C ARG A 12 5.94 -18.66 4.10
N ASP A 13 7.25 -18.41 3.96
CA ASP A 13 7.83 -17.69 2.82
C ASP A 13 7.55 -18.42 1.50
N ARG A 14 7.61 -19.76 1.50
CA ARG A 14 7.24 -20.56 0.34
C ARG A 14 5.75 -20.46 0.02
N PHE A 15 4.88 -20.39 1.04
CA PHE A 15 3.45 -20.23 0.86
C PHE A 15 3.12 -18.90 0.17
N TYR A 16 3.66 -17.79 0.66
CA TYR A 16 3.46 -16.48 0.04
C TYR A 16 4.17 -16.33 -1.31
N GLY A 17 5.31 -16.94 -1.47
CA GLY A 17 6.02 -17.04 -2.75
C GLY A 17 5.29 -17.87 -3.82
N ALA A 18 4.21 -18.56 -3.46
CA ALA A 18 3.36 -19.28 -4.41
C ALA A 18 2.44 -18.36 -5.23
N ALA A 19 2.21 -17.12 -4.78
CA ALA A 19 1.42 -16.13 -5.53
C ALA A 19 2.13 -15.78 -6.85
N ARG A 20 1.55 -16.19 -7.98
CA ARG A 20 2.14 -16.02 -9.31
C ARG A 20 1.12 -16.18 -10.43
N ASN A 21 1.48 -15.72 -11.61
CA ASN A 21 0.81 -16.11 -12.84
C ASN A 21 1.24 -17.54 -13.25
N ILE A 22 0.30 -18.31 -13.77
CA ILE A 22 0.51 -19.68 -14.22
C ILE A 22 0.68 -19.67 -15.74
N GLU A 23 1.68 -20.39 -16.26
CA GLU A 23 2.01 -20.38 -17.69
C GLU A 23 0.86 -20.88 -18.58
N GLU A 24 0.10 -21.85 -18.09
CA GLU A 24 -1.06 -22.42 -18.80
C GLU A 24 -2.35 -21.58 -18.66
N GLY A 25 -2.26 -20.42 -18.04
CA GLY A 25 -3.35 -19.49 -17.83
C GLY A 25 -3.86 -19.48 -16.38
N GLY A 26 -4.37 -18.30 -15.98
CA GLY A 26 -4.80 -18.04 -14.61
C GLY A 26 -3.70 -17.47 -13.71
N SER A 27 -4.08 -17.18 -12.47
CA SER A 27 -3.16 -16.64 -11.46
C SER A 27 -3.60 -17.06 -10.07
N LEU A 28 -2.63 -17.16 -9.16
CA LEU A 28 -2.87 -17.32 -7.73
C LEU A 28 -2.60 -15.98 -7.04
N THR A 29 -3.64 -15.40 -6.45
CA THR A 29 -3.53 -14.18 -5.63
C THR A 29 -3.74 -14.56 -4.17
N ILE A 30 -2.86 -14.09 -3.29
CA ILE A 30 -2.95 -14.29 -1.84
C ILE A 30 -3.17 -12.93 -1.19
N ILE A 31 -4.27 -12.82 -0.42
CA ILE A 31 -4.57 -11.66 0.42
C ILE A 31 -4.39 -12.09 1.87
N ALA A 32 -3.48 -11.43 2.56
CA ALA A 32 -3.19 -11.71 3.96
C ALA A 32 -3.28 -10.44 4.80
N THR A 33 -3.65 -10.59 6.06
CA THR A 33 -3.65 -9.51 7.06
C THR A 33 -2.68 -9.83 8.18
N ALA A 34 -1.94 -8.82 8.63
CA ALA A 34 -1.07 -8.89 9.80
C ALA A 34 -1.47 -7.80 10.79
N LEU A 35 -1.50 -8.16 12.07
CA LEU A 35 -1.71 -7.20 13.14
C LEU A 35 -0.37 -6.57 13.52
N VAL A 36 -0.37 -5.27 13.76
CA VAL A 36 0.79 -4.50 14.21
C VAL A 36 0.43 -3.72 15.48
N GLU A 37 1.46 -3.34 16.26
CA GLU A 37 1.30 -2.55 17.48
C GLU A 37 0.37 -3.20 18.52
N THR A 38 0.40 -4.52 18.61
CA THR A 38 -0.39 -5.29 19.59
C THR A 38 0.29 -5.40 20.96
N GLY A 39 1.56 -5.01 21.05
CA GLY A 39 2.42 -5.24 22.23
C GLY A 39 2.97 -6.67 22.30
N SER A 40 2.65 -7.51 21.32
CA SER A 40 3.18 -8.88 21.22
C SER A 40 4.45 -8.89 20.36
N LYS A 41 5.57 -9.33 20.93
CA LYS A 41 6.81 -9.52 20.17
C LYS A 41 6.68 -10.53 19.03
N MET A 42 5.77 -11.48 19.14
CA MET A 42 5.49 -12.46 18.09
C MET A 42 4.85 -11.77 16.88
N ASP A 43 3.89 -10.88 17.09
CA ASP A 43 3.21 -10.16 16.02
C ASP A 43 4.19 -9.23 15.29
N ASP A 44 5.10 -8.60 16.02
CA ASP A 44 6.15 -7.76 15.44
C ASP A 44 7.08 -8.60 14.54
N VAL A 45 7.50 -9.78 14.98
CA VAL A 45 8.32 -10.69 14.18
C VAL A 45 7.56 -11.14 12.92
N ILE A 46 6.29 -11.54 13.06
CA ILE A 46 5.47 -11.95 11.93
C ILE A 46 5.35 -10.80 10.92
N TYR A 47 5.08 -9.60 11.38
CA TYR A 47 4.97 -8.43 10.51
C TYR A 47 6.27 -8.13 9.76
N GLU A 48 7.42 -8.11 10.45
CA GLU A 48 8.72 -7.86 9.81
C GLU A 48 9.08 -8.92 8.77
N GLU A 49 8.66 -10.16 8.99
CA GLU A 49 8.86 -11.25 8.02
C GLU A 49 7.94 -11.13 6.78
N PHE A 50 6.73 -10.59 6.96
CA PHE A 50 5.86 -10.29 5.82
C PHE A 50 6.34 -9.10 5.00
N LYS A 51 6.98 -8.16 5.67
CA LYS A 51 7.54 -6.97 5.05
C LYS A 51 8.60 -7.38 4.03
N GLY A 52 8.30 -7.10 2.79
CA GLY A 52 9.21 -7.45 1.72
C GLY A 52 8.89 -8.71 0.92
N THR A 53 7.93 -9.55 1.33
CA THR A 53 7.48 -10.72 0.54
C THR A 53 6.26 -10.39 -0.33
N GLY A 54 5.43 -9.42 0.08
CA GLY A 54 4.23 -9.00 -0.65
C GLY A 54 4.56 -8.11 -1.86
N ASN A 55 3.70 -8.19 -2.88
CA ASN A 55 3.76 -7.30 -4.05
C ASN A 55 3.08 -5.95 -3.79
N MET A 56 2.14 -5.91 -2.86
CA MET A 56 1.39 -4.73 -2.45
C MET A 56 1.20 -4.75 -0.93
N GLU A 57 1.36 -3.60 -0.32
CA GLU A 57 1.17 -3.41 1.12
C GLU A 57 0.20 -2.24 1.36
N VAL A 58 -0.83 -2.46 2.17
CA VAL A 58 -1.77 -1.43 2.61
C VAL A 58 -1.65 -1.31 4.12
N HIS A 59 -1.15 -0.18 4.58
CA HIS A 59 -0.99 0.13 5.99
C HIS A 59 -2.18 0.93 6.51
N LEU A 60 -2.85 0.43 7.54
CA LEU A 60 -3.85 1.18 8.29
C LEU A 60 -3.18 1.91 9.45
N GLU A 61 -3.63 3.12 9.71
CA GLU A 61 -3.04 3.98 10.73
C GLU A 61 -4.07 4.39 11.78
N ARG A 62 -3.77 4.09 13.05
CA ARG A 62 -4.67 4.40 14.17
C ARG A 62 -4.95 5.89 14.31
N LYS A 63 -3.93 6.75 14.15
CA LYS A 63 -4.08 8.20 14.25
C LYS A 63 -5.10 8.77 13.26
N ILE A 64 -5.16 8.20 12.06
CA ILE A 64 -6.13 8.58 11.02
C ILE A 64 -7.54 8.16 11.44
N ALA A 65 -7.70 6.93 11.96
CA ALA A 65 -8.97 6.41 12.47
C ALA A 65 -9.49 7.19 13.68
N GLU A 66 -8.62 7.59 14.60
CA GLU A 66 -8.97 8.40 15.77
C GLU A 66 -9.56 9.77 15.38
N ARG A 67 -9.09 10.32 14.26
CA ARG A 67 -9.66 11.55 13.67
C ARG A 67 -10.92 11.31 12.83
N ARG A 68 -11.47 10.09 12.83
CA ARG A 68 -12.66 9.71 12.06
C ARG A 68 -12.49 9.90 10.54
N VAL A 69 -11.28 9.84 10.05
CA VAL A 69 -10.97 9.86 8.62
C VAL A 69 -10.96 8.43 8.10
N PHE A 70 -11.82 8.12 7.13
CA PHE A 70 -11.95 6.78 6.57
C PHE A 70 -11.97 6.84 5.03
N PRO A 71 -11.31 5.86 4.38
CA PRO A 71 -10.54 4.75 4.94
C PRO A 71 -9.27 5.24 5.65
N ALA A 72 -8.94 4.63 6.80
CA ALA A 72 -7.79 5.03 7.63
C ALA A 72 -6.45 4.46 7.07
N ILE A 73 -6.21 4.68 5.79
CA ILE A 73 -5.04 4.19 5.06
C ILE A 73 -3.91 5.21 5.17
N ASN A 74 -2.75 4.75 5.63
CA ASN A 74 -1.53 5.54 5.55
C ASN A 74 -0.97 5.48 4.13
N ILE A 75 -1.20 6.54 3.36
CA ILE A 75 -0.84 6.60 1.94
C ILE A 75 0.68 6.62 1.74
N LEU A 76 1.42 7.20 2.67
CA LEU A 76 2.87 7.34 2.56
C LEU A 76 3.58 6.01 2.81
N ARG A 77 3.02 5.16 3.67
CA ARG A 77 3.57 3.83 4.00
C ARG A 77 3.05 2.73 3.09
N SER A 78 1.91 2.95 2.46
CA SER A 78 1.30 1.98 1.53
C SER A 78 1.94 2.09 0.15
N GLY A 79 2.05 0.97 -0.54
CA GLY A 79 2.64 0.97 -1.87
C GLY A 79 2.51 -0.37 -2.59
N THR A 80 2.81 -0.32 -3.88
CA THR A 80 2.84 -1.49 -4.76
C THR A 80 4.23 -1.61 -5.38
N ARG A 81 4.77 -2.81 -5.42
CA ARG A 81 6.03 -3.07 -6.13
C ARG A 81 5.78 -3.06 -7.63
N ARG A 82 6.77 -2.57 -8.36
CA ARG A 82 6.78 -2.60 -9.82
C ARG A 82 5.51 -2.01 -10.44
N GLU A 83 5.13 -0.84 -9.97
CA GLU A 83 3.96 -0.07 -10.46
C GLU A 83 4.01 0.14 -11.97
N GLU A 84 5.22 0.23 -12.52
CA GLU A 84 5.49 0.39 -13.96
C GLU A 84 4.95 -0.76 -14.83
N LEU A 85 4.62 -1.90 -14.23
CA LEU A 85 3.97 -3.03 -14.93
C LEU A 85 2.45 -2.98 -14.91
N LEU A 86 1.87 -2.10 -14.09
CA LEU A 86 0.43 -2.05 -13.83
C LEU A 86 -0.25 -0.83 -14.43
N VAL A 87 0.48 0.26 -14.60
CA VAL A 87 -0.03 1.53 -15.12
C VAL A 87 0.85 2.02 -16.25
N ASP A 88 0.28 2.83 -17.14
CA ASP A 88 1.04 3.43 -18.21
C ASP A 88 2.01 4.52 -17.70
N LYS A 89 2.96 4.90 -18.54
CA LYS A 89 4.03 5.82 -18.17
C LYS A 89 3.52 7.22 -17.79
N ASP A 90 2.45 7.68 -18.41
CA ASP A 90 1.91 9.03 -18.15
C ASP A 90 1.16 9.03 -16.82
N GLU A 91 0.40 8.00 -16.52
CA GLU A 91 -0.26 7.80 -15.24
C GLU A 91 0.76 7.63 -14.12
N LEU A 92 1.81 6.83 -14.33
CA LEU A 92 2.89 6.64 -13.36
C LEU A 92 3.58 7.97 -12.99
N ASN A 93 3.86 8.81 -13.97
CA ASN A 93 4.43 10.14 -13.73
C ASN A 93 3.51 11.02 -12.89
N ARG A 94 2.21 10.97 -13.12
CA ARG A 94 1.21 11.71 -12.33
C ARG A 94 1.12 11.19 -10.89
N VAL A 95 1.15 9.88 -10.71
CA VAL A 95 1.20 9.23 -9.38
C VAL A 95 2.45 9.64 -8.62
N HIS A 96 3.63 9.65 -9.27
CA HIS A 96 4.87 10.09 -8.65
C HIS A 96 4.83 11.56 -8.23
N MET A 97 4.26 12.45 -9.08
CA MET A 97 4.06 13.86 -8.70
C MET A 97 3.12 14.01 -7.50
N LEU A 98 2.02 13.25 -7.48
CA LEU A 98 1.08 13.24 -6.37
C LEU A 98 1.76 12.79 -5.07
N ARG A 99 2.50 11.68 -5.10
CA ARG A 99 3.26 11.20 -3.94
C ARG A 99 4.25 12.22 -3.40
N LYS A 100 4.93 12.94 -4.29
CA LYS A 100 5.83 14.01 -3.88
C LYS A 100 5.11 15.11 -3.11
N VAL A 101 3.95 15.55 -3.58
CA VAL A 101 3.12 16.55 -2.89
C VAL A 101 2.61 16.03 -1.55
N LEU A 102 2.21 14.77 -1.48
CA LEU A 102 1.72 14.15 -0.24
C LEU A 102 2.84 13.93 0.78
N SER A 103 4.06 13.59 0.34
CA SER A 103 5.20 13.36 1.23
C SER A 103 5.70 14.61 1.97
N GLU A 104 5.32 15.79 1.51
CA GLU A 104 5.61 17.07 2.18
C GLU A 104 4.63 17.37 3.32
N GLN A 105 3.58 16.56 3.49
CA GLN A 105 2.51 16.75 4.47
C GLN A 105 2.58 15.71 5.59
N GLU A 106 1.96 16.02 6.74
CA GLU A 106 1.72 15.03 7.78
C GLU A 106 0.78 13.93 7.29
N GLU A 107 0.94 12.70 7.77
CA GLU A 107 0.20 11.49 7.33
C GLU A 107 -1.32 11.68 7.33
N VAL A 108 -1.86 12.32 8.37
CA VAL A 108 -3.31 12.55 8.47
C VAL A 108 -3.76 13.61 7.46
N ALA A 109 -3.02 14.72 7.38
CA ALA A 109 -3.33 15.80 6.45
C ALA A 109 -3.22 15.34 4.98
N ALA A 110 -2.23 14.51 4.66
CA ALA A 110 -2.08 13.90 3.34
C ALA A 110 -3.29 13.05 2.96
N THR A 111 -3.78 12.24 3.91
CA THR A 111 -4.95 11.38 3.69
C THR A 111 -6.23 12.21 3.53
N GLU A 112 -6.46 13.20 4.40
CA GLU A 112 -7.61 14.10 4.29
C GLU A 112 -7.61 14.88 2.98
N PHE A 113 -6.46 15.41 2.61
CA PHE A 113 -6.29 16.11 1.34
C PHE A 113 -6.64 15.23 0.14
N LEU A 114 -6.10 14.00 0.09
CA LEU A 114 -6.37 13.09 -1.02
C LEU A 114 -7.84 12.71 -1.07
N ILE A 115 -8.46 12.35 0.06
CA ILE A 115 -9.89 12.00 0.14
C ILE A 115 -10.76 13.18 -0.33
N SER A 116 -10.44 14.41 0.09
CA SER A 116 -11.20 15.59 -0.31
C SER A 116 -11.15 15.84 -1.83
N LYS A 117 -10.00 15.59 -2.44
CA LYS A 117 -9.80 15.73 -3.88
C LYS A 117 -10.49 14.61 -4.67
N LEU A 118 -10.39 13.36 -4.21
CA LEU A 118 -11.05 12.23 -4.84
C LEU A 118 -12.59 12.32 -4.79
N LYS A 119 -13.16 12.83 -3.72
CA LYS A 119 -14.62 13.06 -3.61
C LYS A 119 -15.18 14.01 -4.68
N ASN A 120 -14.35 14.90 -5.20
CA ASN A 120 -14.75 15.87 -6.22
C ASN A 120 -14.56 15.35 -7.65
N SER A 121 -14.09 14.14 -7.84
CA SER A 121 -13.81 13.50 -9.13
C SER A 121 -14.57 12.20 -9.26
N LYS A 122 -15.12 11.92 -10.44
CA LYS A 122 -15.85 10.66 -10.72
C LYS A 122 -14.93 9.54 -11.19
N THR A 123 -13.80 9.88 -11.80
CA THR A 123 -12.82 8.94 -12.33
C THR A 123 -11.40 9.39 -11.98
N ASN A 124 -10.44 8.46 -12.03
CA ASN A 124 -9.03 8.76 -11.83
C ASN A 124 -8.50 9.75 -12.90
N GLU A 125 -8.97 9.62 -14.13
CA GLU A 125 -8.58 10.51 -15.24
C GLU A 125 -8.99 11.96 -14.96
N GLU A 126 -10.24 12.16 -14.50
CA GLU A 126 -10.75 13.48 -14.11
C GLU A 126 -9.95 14.06 -12.94
N PHE A 127 -9.63 13.24 -11.94
CA PHE A 127 -8.80 13.61 -10.81
C PHE A 127 -7.42 14.10 -11.27
N PHE A 128 -6.71 13.33 -12.09
CA PHE A 128 -5.40 13.68 -12.61
C PHE A 128 -5.45 14.91 -13.52
N ALA A 129 -6.50 15.08 -14.33
CA ALA A 129 -6.69 16.26 -15.14
C ALA A 129 -6.89 17.54 -14.30
N SER A 130 -7.56 17.42 -13.15
CA SER A 130 -7.76 18.56 -12.23
C SER A 130 -6.44 19.03 -11.59
N MET A 131 -5.51 18.12 -11.34
CA MET A 131 -4.19 18.45 -10.79
C MET A 131 -3.32 19.24 -11.75
N THR A 132 -3.44 18.99 -13.06
CA THR A 132 -2.65 19.69 -14.10
C THR A 132 -3.13 21.13 -14.29
N LYS A 133 -4.42 21.40 -14.16
CA LYS A 133 -5.01 22.75 -14.29
C LYS A 133 -4.66 23.69 -13.14
N SER A 134 -4.28 23.17 -11.98
CA SER A 134 -3.91 23.97 -10.80
C SER A 134 -2.52 24.64 -10.91
N LYS A 135 -1.70 24.29 -11.90
CA LYS A 135 -0.36 24.87 -12.11
C LYS A 135 -0.31 26.10 -13.03
N SER A 136 -1.45 26.55 -13.57
CA SER A 136 -1.50 27.68 -14.49
C SER A 136 -2.16 28.94 -13.91
N LYS A 137 -1.94 29.19 -12.60
CA LYS A 137 -2.27 30.49 -12.00
C LYS A 137 -1.08 31.03 -11.22
#